data_48a91bf9e085b6dfc789979946113692
#
_entry.id   48a91bf9e085b6dfc789979946113692
#
_cell.length_a   1.000
_cell.length_b   1.000
_cell.length_c   1.000
_cell.angle_alpha   90.00
_cell.angle_beta   90.00
_cell.angle_gamma   90.00
#
_symmetry.space_group_name_H-M   'P 1'
#
loop_
_entity.id
_entity.type
_entity.pdbx_description
1 polymer ?
#
loop_
_entity_poly.entity_id
_entity_poly.type
_entity_poly.pdbx_seq_one_letter_code
_entity_poly.pdbx_strand_id
1 'polypeptide(L)'
;FEDVPGFLPGVQQEHGGIIREGAKLLYAYAEATVPKITVITRKAYGGAYCVMASKHIRTDFNYAWPTAELAVMGPEGAVSILYKRDIEKAADPAQARAEKVAEFREKFANPYIAASRGFMPCLM
;
A
#
# COMPACT_ATOMS: atom_id res chain seq x y z
N PHE A 1 -14.66 -1.91 -0.09
CA PHE A 1 -13.66 -2.90 0.32
C PHE A 1 -12.43 -2.73 -0.54
N GLU A 2 -11.24 -2.77 0.09
CA GLU A 2 -9.97 -2.51 -0.58
C GLU A 2 -9.01 -3.69 -0.41
N ASP A 3 -8.47 -4.17 -1.55
CA ASP A 3 -7.37 -5.09 -1.65
C ASP A 3 -6.58 -4.75 -2.92
N VAL A 4 -5.66 -3.81 -2.81
CA VAL A 4 -4.96 -3.25 -3.97
C VAL A 4 -3.44 -3.30 -3.80
N PRO A 5 -2.73 -4.05 -4.66
CA PRO A 5 -1.26 -4.17 -4.59
C PRO A 5 -0.51 -3.03 -5.29
N GLY A 6 -1.21 -2.10 -5.91
CA GLY A 6 -0.65 -0.99 -6.68
C GLY A 6 -1.31 -0.84 -8.03
N PHE A 7 -0.94 0.19 -8.77
CA PHE A 7 -1.24 0.29 -10.19
C PHE A 7 -0.43 -0.74 -10.98
N LEU A 8 -1.04 -1.35 -11.98
CA LEU A 8 -0.36 -2.33 -12.81
C LEU A 8 0.79 -1.65 -13.58
N PRO A 9 2.05 -2.07 -13.38
CA PRO A 9 3.18 -1.49 -14.09
C PRO A 9 3.27 -2.01 -15.52
N GLY A 10 3.90 -1.23 -16.40
CA GLY A 10 4.22 -1.66 -17.75
C GLY A 10 4.02 -0.54 -18.78
N VAL A 11 4.76 -0.62 -19.87
CA VAL A 11 4.76 0.41 -20.92
C VAL A 11 3.36 0.59 -21.54
N GLN A 12 2.65 -0.50 -21.79
CA GLN A 12 1.30 -0.43 -22.35
C GLN A 12 0.30 0.23 -21.39
N GLN A 13 0.40 -0.06 -20.11
CA GLN A 13 -0.44 0.54 -19.07
C GLN A 13 -0.16 2.04 -18.93
N GLU A 14 1.12 2.42 -18.96
CA GLU A 14 1.54 3.82 -18.93
C GLU A 14 1.02 4.59 -20.16
N HIS A 15 1.23 4.05 -21.37
CA HIS A 15 0.71 4.64 -22.61
C HIS A 15 -0.83 4.62 -22.65
N GLY A 16 -1.47 3.61 -22.09
CA GLY A 16 -2.92 3.53 -21.91
C GLY A 16 -3.48 4.55 -20.92
N GLY A 17 -2.61 5.20 -20.14
CA GLY A 17 -2.98 6.27 -19.22
C GLY A 17 -3.52 5.77 -17.88
N ILE A 18 -3.00 4.65 -17.36
CA ILE A 18 -3.45 4.07 -16.09
C ILE A 18 -3.44 5.08 -14.94
N ILE A 19 -2.42 5.93 -14.86
CA ILE A 19 -2.33 6.97 -13.82
C ILE A 19 -3.38 8.07 -14.02
N ARG A 20 -3.65 8.44 -15.27
CA ARG A 20 -4.72 9.40 -15.59
C ARG A 20 -6.10 8.87 -15.22
N GLU A 21 -6.36 7.59 -15.48
CA GLU A 21 -7.62 6.96 -15.08
C GLU A 21 -7.72 6.82 -13.55
N GLY A 22 -6.62 6.50 -12.88
CA GLY A 22 -6.54 6.52 -11.42
C GLY A 22 -6.80 7.91 -10.84
N ALA A 23 -6.30 8.97 -11.48
CA ALA A 23 -6.57 10.35 -11.07
C ALA A 23 -8.06 10.71 -11.17
N LYS A 24 -8.80 10.20 -12.16
CA LYS A 24 -10.25 10.39 -12.25
C LYS A 24 -10.98 9.76 -11.06
N LEU A 25 -10.55 8.57 -10.65
CA LEU A 25 -11.11 7.88 -9.49
C LEU A 25 -10.83 8.67 -8.19
N LEU A 26 -9.61 9.15 -8.02
CA LEU A 26 -9.22 10.00 -6.90
C LEU A 26 -10.11 11.25 -6.83
N TYR A 27 -10.34 11.90 -7.96
CA TYR A 27 -11.18 13.08 -8.06
C TYR A 27 -12.63 12.77 -7.69
N ALA A 28 -13.17 11.67 -8.22
CA ALA A 28 -14.54 11.24 -7.92
C ALA A 28 -14.76 11.00 -6.43
N TYR A 29 -13.83 10.35 -5.76
CA TYR A 29 -13.90 10.15 -4.30
C TYR A 29 -13.69 11.44 -3.51
N ALA A 30 -12.82 12.35 -3.97
CA ALA A 30 -12.59 13.61 -3.31
C ALA A 30 -13.81 14.55 -3.36
N GLU A 31 -14.48 14.59 -4.51
CA GLU A 31 -15.65 15.43 -4.77
C GLU A 31 -16.97 14.85 -4.21
N ALA A 32 -17.02 13.53 -3.99
CA ALA A 32 -18.22 12.88 -3.50
C ALA A 32 -18.64 13.40 -2.11
N THR A 33 -19.89 13.79 -1.97
CA THR A 33 -20.48 14.35 -0.74
C THR A 33 -21.21 13.31 0.11
N VAL A 34 -21.22 12.05 -0.32
CA VAL A 34 -21.81 10.94 0.42
C VAL A 34 -20.83 10.41 1.48
N PRO A 35 -21.33 9.76 2.54
CA PRO A 35 -20.46 9.07 3.50
C PRO A 35 -19.56 8.05 2.81
N LYS A 36 -18.28 8.10 3.11
CA LYS A 36 -17.25 7.22 2.54
C LYS A 36 -16.63 6.37 3.63
N ILE A 37 -16.78 5.06 3.49
CA ILE A 37 -16.26 4.08 4.44
C ILE A 37 -15.36 3.12 3.67
N THR A 38 -14.09 3.04 4.04
CA THR A 38 -13.12 2.13 3.44
C THR A 38 -12.76 1.03 4.42
N VAL A 39 -12.78 -0.20 3.94
CA VAL A 39 -12.37 -1.39 4.69
C VAL A 39 -11.26 -2.10 3.93
N ILE A 40 -10.04 -2.05 4.47
CA ILE A 40 -8.88 -2.71 3.90
C ILE A 40 -8.87 -4.16 4.37
N THR A 41 -9.01 -5.07 3.43
CA THR A 41 -9.13 -6.50 3.71
C THR A 41 -7.81 -7.25 3.63
N ARG A 42 -6.88 -6.81 2.77
CA ARG A 42 -5.57 -7.44 2.61
C ARG A 42 -4.47 -6.44 2.28
N LYS A 43 -4.41 -5.90 1.09
CA LYS A 43 -3.33 -5.02 0.61
C LYS A 43 -3.84 -3.63 0.31
N ALA A 44 -3.04 -2.63 0.69
CA ALA A 44 -3.26 -1.24 0.37
C ALA A 44 -1.90 -0.58 0.13
N TYR A 45 -1.42 -0.62 -1.14
CA TYR A 45 -0.08 -0.18 -1.48
C TYR A 45 -0.06 1.07 -2.35
N GLY A 46 0.76 2.04 -1.95
CA GLY A 46 1.17 3.19 -2.74
C GLY A 46 0.04 4.09 -3.22
N GLY A 47 0.17 4.60 -4.44
CA GLY A 47 -0.80 5.50 -5.03
C GLY A 47 -2.17 4.86 -5.28
N ALA A 48 -2.22 3.57 -5.52
CA ALA A 48 -3.48 2.86 -5.69
C ALA A 48 -4.31 2.83 -4.38
N TYR A 49 -3.65 2.63 -3.22
CA TYR A 49 -4.29 2.85 -1.92
C TYR A 49 -4.83 4.28 -1.79
N CYS A 50 -4.04 5.28 -2.19
CA CYS A 50 -4.45 6.68 -2.03
C CYS A 50 -5.73 6.99 -2.82
N VAL A 51 -5.90 6.45 -4.03
CA VAL A 51 -7.09 6.72 -4.87
C VAL A 51 -8.34 5.95 -4.45
N MET A 52 -8.20 4.91 -3.65
CA MET A 52 -9.31 4.04 -3.20
C MET A 52 -9.99 4.57 -1.93
N ALA A 53 -10.39 5.83 -1.93
CA ALA A 53 -11.04 6.49 -0.80
C ALA A 53 -10.24 6.38 0.50
N SER A 54 -8.94 6.70 0.46
CA SER A 54 -8.07 6.69 1.63
C SER A 54 -8.33 7.89 2.56
N LYS A 55 -7.78 7.83 3.77
CA LYS A 55 -7.83 8.95 4.72
C LYS A 55 -7.17 10.22 4.18
N HIS A 56 -6.20 10.08 3.27
CA HIS A 56 -5.54 11.20 2.60
C HIS A 56 -6.51 12.13 1.84
N ILE A 57 -7.58 11.57 1.29
CA ILE A 57 -8.62 12.31 0.57
C ILE A 57 -9.89 12.53 1.41
N ARG A 58 -9.72 12.57 2.72
CA ARG A 58 -10.80 12.88 3.69
C ARG A 58 -11.98 11.91 3.67
N THR A 59 -11.69 10.62 3.53
CA THR A 59 -12.70 9.58 3.75
C THR A 59 -13.11 9.60 5.22
N ASP A 60 -14.41 9.42 5.48
CA ASP A 60 -14.98 9.57 6.82
C ASP A 60 -14.45 8.50 7.77
N PHE A 61 -14.51 7.23 7.35
CA PHE A 61 -14.02 6.11 8.15
C PHE A 61 -13.12 5.19 7.33
N ASN A 62 -11.99 4.84 7.92
CA ASN A 62 -11.06 3.84 7.37
C ASN A 62 -10.84 2.75 8.40
N TYR A 63 -11.15 1.53 8.01
CA TYR A 63 -10.94 0.33 8.80
C TYR A 63 -9.90 -0.55 8.11
N ALA A 64 -9.18 -1.33 8.88
CA ALA A 64 -8.33 -2.39 8.35
C ALA A 64 -8.44 -3.63 9.21
N TRP A 65 -8.32 -4.78 8.57
CA TRP A 65 -8.16 -6.04 9.29
C TRP A 65 -6.75 -6.09 9.90
N PRO A 66 -6.56 -6.73 11.06
CA PRO A 66 -5.25 -6.82 11.72
C PRO A 66 -4.16 -7.43 10.82
N THR A 67 -4.56 -8.28 9.89
CA THR A 67 -3.68 -8.95 8.92
C THR A 67 -3.46 -8.16 7.64
N ALA A 68 -4.03 -6.97 7.51
CA ALA A 68 -3.87 -6.14 6.33
C ALA A 68 -2.44 -5.58 6.25
N GLU A 69 -1.98 -5.34 5.03
CA GLU A 69 -0.69 -4.74 4.74
C GLU A 69 -0.88 -3.36 4.11
N LEU A 70 -0.42 -2.32 4.82
CA LEU A 70 -0.42 -0.94 4.32
C LEU A 70 1.02 -0.48 4.15
N ALA A 71 1.43 -0.11 2.95
CA ALA A 71 2.78 0.34 2.67
C ALA A 71 2.87 1.19 1.40
N VAL A 72 4.00 1.88 1.22
CA VAL A 72 4.30 2.60 -0.02
C VAL A 72 4.45 1.63 -1.20
N MET A 73 5.01 0.46 -0.95
CA MET A 73 5.14 -0.65 -1.91
C MET A 73 5.22 -1.99 -1.18
N GLY A 74 5.02 -3.07 -1.91
CA GLY A 74 5.12 -4.41 -1.34
C GLY A 74 6.50 -4.69 -0.74
N PRO A 75 6.58 -5.47 0.37
CA PRO A 75 7.83 -5.76 1.07
C PRO A 75 8.93 -6.32 0.18
N GLU A 76 8.59 -7.19 -0.75
CA GLU A 76 9.55 -7.80 -1.69
C GLU A 76 10.22 -6.76 -2.60
N GLY A 77 9.43 -5.80 -3.09
CA GLY A 77 9.92 -4.69 -3.91
C GLY A 77 10.79 -3.73 -3.11
N ALA A 78 10.32 -3.35 -1.93
CA ALA A 78 11.05 -2.45 -1.03
C ALA A 78 12.43 -3.02 -0.66
N VAL A 79 12.46 -4.30 -0.26
CA VAL A 79 13.70 -4.99 0.12
C VAL A 79 14.68 -5.09 -1.05
N SER A 80 14.18 -5.37 -2.26
CA SER A 80 15.01 -5.43 -3.46
C SER A 80 15.69 -4.10 -3.79
N ILE A 81 15.10 -2.98 -3.39
CA ILE A 81 15.67 -1.64 -3.60
C ILE A 81 16.60 -1.27 -2.43
N LEU A 82 16.10 -1.36 -1.21
CA LEU A 82 16.78 -0.84 -0.03
C LEU A 82 17.99 -1.69 0.39
N TYR A 83 17.87 -3.00 0.28
CA TYR A 83 18.88 -3.96 0.79
C TYR A 83 19.61 -4.72 -0.32
N LYS A 84 19.53 -4.23 -1.57
CA LYS A 84 20.15 -4.90 -2.72
C LYS A 84 21.61 -5.28 -2.46
N ARG A 85 22.41 -4.31 -2.02
CA ARG A 85 23.85 -4.51 -1.80
C ARG A 85 24.18 -5.47 -0.66
N ASP A 86 23.34 -5.47 0.38
CA ASP A 86 23.54 -6.34 1.56
C ASP A 86 23.18 -7.79 1.20
N ILE A 87 22.12 -7.97 0.43
CA ILE A 87 21.70 -9.28 -0.06
C ILE A 87 22.75 -9.87 -1.02
N GLU A 88 23.26 -9.06 -1.96
CA GLU A 88 24.30 -9.50 -2.91
C GLU A 88 25.62 -9.95 -2.24
N LYS A 89 25.91 -9.42 -1.05
CA LYS A 89 27.13 -9.77 -0.27
C LYS A 89 26.92 -10.90 0.74
N ALA A 90 25.69 -11.33 0.96
CA ALA A 90 25.39 -12.38 1.92
C ALA A 90 25.90 -13.74 1.43
N ALA A 91 26.26 -14.61 2.36
CA ALA A 91 26.66 -15.98 2.05
C ALA A 91 25.52 -16.80 1.41
N ASP A 92 24.28 -16.53 1.83
CA ASP A 92 23.06 -17.04 1.22
C ASP A 92 22.13 -15.85 0.89
N PRO A 93 22.14 -15.36 -0.35
CA PRO A 93 21.30 -14.25 -0.77
C PRO A 93 19.79 -14.52 -0.68
N ALA A 94 19.38 -15.78 -0.86
CA ALA A 94 17.97 -16.14 -0.81
C ALA A 94 17.42 -16.08 0.63
N GLN A 95 18.17 -16.63 1.56
CA GLN A 95 17.83 -16.55 2.98
C GLN A 95 17.87 -15.11 3.48
N ALA A 96 18.92 -14.37 3.20
CA ALA A 96 19.06 -12.98 3.60
C ALA A 96 17.89 -12.11 3.08
N ARG A 97 17.45 -12.35 1.85
CA ARG A 97 16.28 -11.69 1.29
C ARG A 97 14.99 -12.03 2.05
N ALA A 98 14.76 -13.30 2.33
CA ALA A 98 13.58 -13.75 3.04
C ALA A 98 13.48 -13.14 4.46
N GLU A 99 14.60 -13.10 5.17
CA GLU A 99 14.71 -12.46 6.50
C GLU A 99 14.39 -10.97 6.43
N LYS A 100 14.97 -10.24 5.46
CA LYS A 100 14.71 -8.80 5.27
C LYS A 100 13.27 -8.50 4.87
N VAL A 101 12.63 -9.37 4.08
CA VAL A 101 11.21 -9.24 3.73
C VAL A 101 10.33 -9.41 4.96
N ALA A 102 10.61 -10.41 5.79
CA ALA A 102 9.88 -10.64 7.02
C ALA A 102 10.04 -9.46 8.01
N GLU A 103 11.27 -8.98 8.20
CA GLU A 103 11.57 -7.82 9.02
C GLU A 103 10.84 -6.55 8.53
N PHE A 104 10.87 -6.31 7.22
CA PHE A 104 10.21 -5.15 6.62
C PHE A 104 8.68 -5.22 6.79
N ARG A 105 8.10 -6.41 6.61
CA ARG A 105 6.66 -6.60 6.78
C ARG A 105 6.23 -6.30 8.21
N GLU A 106 6.95 -6.81 9.18
CA GLU A 106 6.66 -6.57 10.59
C GLU A 106 6.80 -5.10 10.98
N LYS A 107 7.86 -4.44 10.52
CA LYS A 107 8.16 -3.06 10.94
C LYS A 107 7.37 -1.99 10.19
N PHE A 108 6.99 -2.22 8.93
CA PHE A 108 6.49 -1.15 8.07
C PHE A 108 5.20 -1.47 7.34
N ALA A 109 4.93 -2.73 7.02
CA ALA A 109 3.79 -3.11 6.20
C ALA A 109 2.65 -3.69 7.03
N ASN A 110 2.22 -2.96 8.06
CA ASN A 110 1.12 -3.39 8.92
C ASN A 110 0.19 -2.21 9.26
N PRO A 111 -1.08 -2.48 9.62
CA PRO A 111 -2.06 -1.43 9.85
C PRO A 111 -1.79 -0.63 11.13
N TYR A 112 -1.07 -1.20 12.09
CA TYR A 112 -0.81 -0.55 13.39
C TYR A 112 0.08 0.68 13.25
N ILE A 113 1.05 0.66 12.33
CA ILE A 113 1.89 1.83 12.02
C ILE A 113 1.05 2.96 11.42
N ALA A 114 0.14 2.64 10.50
CA ALA A 114 -0.78 3.61 9.92
C ALA A 114 -1.75 4.16 10.99
N ALA A 115 -2.25 3.30 11.87
CA ALA A 115 -3.12 3.68 12.98
C ALA A 115 -2.42 4.63 13.97
N SER A 116 -1.18 4.33 14.37
CA SER A 116 -0.41 5.17 15.29
C SER A 116 -0.14 6.58 14.75
N ARG A 117 -0.21 6.76 13.43
CA ARG A 117 -0.03 8.04 12.74
C ARG A 117 -1.35 8.73 12.34
N GLY A 118 -2.50 8.19 12.73
CA GLY A 118 -3.81 8.75 12.46
C GLY A 118 -4.38 8.49 11.05
N PHE A 119 -3.72 7.65 10.25
CA PHE A 119 -4.23 7.28 8.92
C PHE A 119 -5.28 6.16 8.97
N MET A 120 -5.36 5.48 10.09
CA MET A 120 -6.30 4.38 10.31
C MET A 120 -6.92 4.51 11.71
N PRO A 121 -8.03 5.21 11.87
CA PRO A 121 -8.61 5.46 13.19
C PRO A 121 -9.17 4.20 13.87
N CYS A 122 -9.48 3.15 13.09
CA CYS A 122 -10.07 1.91 13.62
C CYS A 122 -9.43 0.67 13.00
N LEU A 123 -9.05 -0.28 13.85
CA LEU A 123 -8.74 -1.66 13.49
C LEU A 123 -9.94 -2.53 13.85
N MET A 124 -10.28 -3.45 12.98
CA MET A 124 -11.38 -4.41 13.21
C MET A 124 -10.86 -5.73 13.78
#